data_fcc5e9bb1e03f209d13b29a5c13362ff
#
_entry.id   fcc5e9bb1e03f209d13b29a5c13362ff
#
_cell.length_a   1.000
_cell.length_b   1.000
_cell.length_c   1.000
_cell.angle_alpha   90.00
_cell.angle_beta   90.00
_cell.angle_gamma   90.00
#
_symmetry.space_group_name_H-M   'P 1'
#
loop_
_entity.id
_entity.type
_entity.pdbx_description
1 polymer ?
#
loop_
_entity_poly.entity_id
_entity_poly.type
_entity_poly.pdbx_seq_one_letter_code
_entity_poly.pdbx_strand_id
1 'polypeptide(L)'
;MGRAVATPEDLKPRLRGVFHQWAFFAALVAIGVLVGIAGTGTARAAAIVYGIALAAMFGASALYHRINWSERPRRWMRRLDHSAIFLMIAGTYTPFCLLVISEPLALIVLAVVWGGAFAAGVINFAWIDAPKWATAVVGIALGWISVIALPQIPVTEAALLAVGGILYTAGALAYALKRPNPFPRVFGYHEVFHVLVVAAAAIQFAAVAVAVSAG
;
A
#
# COMPACT_ATOMS: atom_id res chain seq x y z
N MET A 1 12.21 -15.46 39.83
CA MET A 1 12.09 -14.60 38.64
C MET A 1 10.71 -14.87 38.04
N GLY A 2 9.71 -14.05 38.37
CA GLY A 2 8.34 -14.19 37.84
C GLY A 2 8.32 -13.81 36.39
N ARG A 3 7.85 -14.70 35.51
CA ARG A 3 7.47 -14.35 34.13
C ARG A 3 6.36 -13.32 34.23
N ALA A 4 6.58 -12.12 33.72
CA ALA A 4 5.51 -11.13 33.54
C ALA A 4 4.39 -11.80 32.74
N VAL A 5 3.17 -11.78 33.27
CA VAL A 5 1.99 -12.29 32.56
C VAL A 5 1.78 -11.35 31.37
N ALA A 6 1.89 -11.91 30.15
CA ALA A 6 1.67 -11.15 28.92
C ALA A 6 0.27 -10.53 28.96
N THR A 7 0.22 -9.20 28.79
CA THR A 7 -1.06 -8.50 28.70
C THR A 7 -1.78 -8.89 27.40
N PRO A 8 -3.13 -8.75 27.30
CA PRO A 8 -3.86 -9.02 26.06
C PRO A 8 -3.31 -8.24 24.84
N GLU A 9 -2.61 -7.14 25.07
CA GLU A 9 -1.98 -6.32 24.03
C GLU A 9 -0.67 -6.93 23.50
N ASP A 10 -0.01 -7.81 24.27
CA ASP A 10 1.24 -8.47 23.89
C ASP A 10 1.00 -9.71 22.99
N LEU A 11 -0.24 -10.16 22.88
CA LEU A 11 -0.59 -11.34 22.09
C LEU A 11 -0.80 -10.96 20.63
N LYS A 12 -0.06 -11.63 19.72
CA LYS A 12 -0.27 -11.51 18.28
C LYS A 12 -1.68 -12.02 17.92
N PRO A 13 -2.60 -11.19 17.38
CA PRO A 13 -3.93 -11.63 16.98
C PRO A 13 -3.89 -12.79 15.99
N ARG A 14 -4.90 -13.67 16.02
CA ARG A 14 -4.95 -14.88 15.17
C ARG A 14 -4.96 -14.54 13.67
N LEU A 15 -5.61 -13.44 13.28
CA LEU A 15 -5.74 -13.02 11.87
C LEU A 15 -4.59 -12.13 11.40
N ARG A 16 -3.51 -11.96 12.20
CA ARG A 16 -2.37 -11.14 11.84
C ARG A 16 -1.74 -11.60 10.52
N GLY A 17 -1.80 -10.73 9.49
CA GLY A 17 -1.23 -10.94 8.17
C GLY A 17 -2.06 -11.83 7.24
N VAL A 18 -3.19 -12.42 7.68
CA VAL A 18 -4.02 -13.33 6.86
C VAL A 18 -4.59 -12.60 5.64
N PHE A 19 -5.12 -11.39 5.82
CA PHE A 19 -5.73 -10.61 4.72
C PHE A 19 -4.70 -10.26 3.65
N HIS A 20 -3.49 -9.83 4.03
CA HIS A 20 -2.43 -9.54 3.07
C HIS A 20 -1.88 -10.81 2.42
N GLN A 21 -1.88 -11.95 3.09
CA GLN A 21 -1.50 -13.24 2.49
C GLN A 21 -2.44 -13.60 1.32
N TRP A 22 -3.74 -13.51 1.50
CA TRP A 22 -4.69 -13.79 0.42
C TRP A 22 -4.68 -12.71 -0.65
N ALA A 23 -4.54 -11.44 -0.25
CA ALA A 23 -4.40 -10.33 -1.18
C ALA A 23 -3.13 -10.46 -2.06
N PHE A 24 -2.03 -11.04 -1.54
CA PHE A 24 -0.84 -11.33 -2.34
C PHE A 24 -1.14 -12.29 -3.49
N PHE A 25 -1.83 -13.40 -3.23
CA PHE A 25 -2.19 -14.34 -4.29
C PHE A 25 -3.18 -13.72 -5.29
N ALA A 26 -4.13 -12.94 -4.81
CA ALA A 26 -5.02 -12.18 -5.68
C ALA A 26 -4.25 -11.16 -6.55
N ALA A 27 -3.23 -10.50 -6.00
CA ALA A 27 -2.38 -9.56 -6.74
C ALA A 27 -1.61 -10.23 -7.88
N LEU A 28 -1.13 -11.47 -7.69
CA LEU A 28 -0.46 -12.22 -8.76
C LEU A 28 -1.40 -12.49 -9.95
N VAL A 29 -2.66 -12.82 -9.67
CA VAL A 29 -3.69 -12.97 -10.72
C VAL A 29 -4.00 -11.61 -11.35
N ALA A 30 -4.12 -10.57 -10.54
CA ALA A 30 -4.42 -9.21 -10.97
C ALA A 30 -3.37 -8.65 -11.93
N ILE A 31 -2.07 -8.95 -11.72
CA ILE A 31 -1.00 -8.59 -12.67
C ILE A 31 -1.27 -9.23 -14.03
N GLY A 32 -1.58 -10.52 -14.06
CA GLY A 32 -1.88 -11.24 -15.30
C GLY A 32 -3.06 -10.62 -16.06
N VAL A 33 -4.12 -10.25 -15.33
CA VAL A 33 -5.29 -9.58 -15.90
C VAL A 33 -4.91 -8.22 -16.48
N LEU A 34 -4.22 -7.36 -15.73
CA LEU A 34 -3.81 -6.03 -16.20
C LEU A 34 -2.92 -6.10 -17.45
N VAL A 35 -1.94 -7.01 -17.44
CA VAL A 35 -1.04 -7.20 -18.59
C VAL A 35 -1.81 -7.72 -19.81
N GLY A 36 -2.83 -8.57 -19.59
CA GLY A 36 -3.66 -9.14 -20.64
C GLY A 36 -4.62 -8.14 -21.30
N ILE A 37 -5.11 -7.14 -20.55
CA ILE A 37 -6.00 -6.10 -21.08
C ILE A 37 -5.25 -4.89 -21.63
N ALA A 38 -3.93 -4.79 -21.43
CA ALA A 38 -3.11 -3.66 -21.87
C ALA A 38 -2.97 -3.65 -23.40
N GLY A 39 -3.50 -2.62 -24.06
CA GLY A 39 -3.51 -2.47 -25.51
C GLY A 39 -2.16 -2.07 -26.09
N THR A 40 -1.34 -1.33 -25.35
CA THR A 40 -0.05 -0.79 -25.81
C THR A 40 1.13 -1.25 -24.96
N GLY A 41 2.35 -1.04 -25.46
CA GLY A 41 3.59 -1.32 -24.70
C GLY A 41 3.68 -0.46 -23.44
N THR A 42 3.25 0.81 -23.50
CA THR A 42 3.24 1.74 -22.35
C THR A 42 2.23 1.29 -21.30
N ALA A 43 1.00 0.92 -21.70
CA ALA A 43 -0.01 0.40 -20.80
C ALA A 43 0.46 -0.90 -20.12
N ARG A 44 1.14 -1.77 -20.87
CA ARG A 44 1.71 -3.00 -20.32
C ARG A 44 2.82 -2.74 -19.31
N ALA A 45 3.73 -1.79 -19.59
CA ALA A 45 4.76 -1.38 -18.65
C ALA A 45 4.15 -0.79 -17.37
N ALA A 46 3.15 0.08 -17.50
CA ALA A 46 2.41 0.65 -16.39
C ALA A 46 1.73 -0.43 -15.51
N ALA A 47 1.07 -1.40 -16.16
CA ALA A 47 0.44 -2.55 -15.50
C ALA A 47 1.44 -3.40 -14.72
N ILE A 48 2.63 -3.65 -15.30
CA ILE A 48 3.69 -4.41 -14.65
C ILE A 48 4.23 -3.67 -13.43
N VAL A 49 4.53 -2.37 -13.54
CA VAL A 49 5.07 -1.57 -12.42
C VAL A 49 4.07 -1.54 -11.26
N TYR A 50 2.80 -1.23 -11.54
CA TYR A 50 1.73 -1.25 -10.54
C TYR A 50 1.58 -2.64 -9.90
N GLY A 51 1.52 -3.68 -10.72
CA GLY A 51 1.32 -5.06 -10.26
C GLY A 51 2.47 -5.56 -9.38
N ILE A 52 3.72 -5.28 -9.75
CA ILE A 52 4.89 -5.60 -8.93
C ILE A 52 4.83 -4.88 -7.58
N ALA A 53 4.48 -3.58 -7.57
CA ALA A 53 4.36 -2.81 -6.34
C ALA A 53 3.26 -3.37 -5.43
N LEU A 54 2.11 -3.75 -6.00
CA LEU A 54 0.98 -4.36 -5.30
C LEU A 54 1.38 -5.71 -4.66
N ALA A 55 2.00 -6.60 -5.46
CA ALA A 55 2.45 -7.90 -4.99
C ALA A 55 3.58 -7.77 -3.95
N ALA A 56 4.53 -6.85 -4.14
CA ALA A 56 5.61 -6.61 -3.20
C ALA A 56 5.07 -6.13 -1.84
N MET A 57 4.11 -5.20 -1.83
CA MET A 57 3.51 -4.68 -0.61
C MET A 57 2.77 -5.78 0.16
N PHE A 58 1.86 -6.52 -0.48
CA PHE A 58 1.13 -7.59 0.17
C PHE A 58 2.03 -8.77 0.57
N GLY A 59 3.00 -9.13 -0.30
CA GLY A 59 3.94 -10.22 -0.04
C GLY A 59 4.89 -9.92 1.13
N ALA A 60 5.50 -8.73 1.17
CA ALA A 60 6.37 -8.33 2.27
C ALA A 60 5.61 -8.34 3.61
N SER A 61 4.40 -7.81 3.61
CA SER A 61 3.54 -7.77 4.79
C SER A 61 3.10 -9.18 5.23
N ALA A 62 2.68 -10.03 4.30
CA ALA A 62 2.33 -11.42 4.60
C ALA A 62 3.52 -12.18 5.21
N LEU A 63 4.70 -12.08 4.60
CA LEU A 63 5.92 -12.73 5.09
C LEU A 63 6.29 -12.23 6.50
N TYR A 64 6.28 -10.91 6.71
CA TYR A 64 6.59 -10.34 8.01
C TYR A 64 5.65 -10.83 9.11
N HIS A 65 4.34 -10.89 8.82
CA HIS A 65 3.32 -11.17 9.81
C HIS A 65 2.99 -12.65 10.00
N ARG A 66 3.15 -13.50 8.97
CA ARG A 66 2.76 -14.93 9.05
C ARG A 66 3.87 -15.82 9.56
N ILE A 67 5.12 -15.50 9.26
CA ILE A 67 6.27 -16.31 9.66
C ILE A 67 6.75 -15.90 11.06
N ASN A 68 7.16 -16.87 11.85
CA ASN A 68 7.81 -16.61 13.14
C ASN A 68 9.32 -16.49 12.92
N TRP A 69 9.76 -15.26 12.69
CA TRP A 69 11.15 -14.93 12.49
C TRP A 69 11.93 -14.87 13.81
N SER A 70 13.20 -15.28 13.79
CA SER A 70 14.17 -14.88 14.84
C SER A 70 14.42 -13.36 14.79
N GLU A 71 15.02 -12.79 15.83
CA GLU A 71 15.09 -11.32 16.00
C GLU A 71 15.73 -10.58 14.82
N ARG A 72 16.87 -11.05 14.31
CA ARG A 72 17.60 -10.36 13.23
C ARG A 72 16.84 -10.37 11.90
N PRO A 73 16.35 -11.52 11.35
CA PRO A 73 15.50 -11.52 10.15
C PRO A 73 14.19 -10.75 10.35
N ARG A 74 13.59 -10.80 11.55
CA ARG A 74 12.36 -10.05 11.86
C ARG A 74 12.54 -8.54 11.66
N ARG A 75 13.66 -7.98 12.07
CA ARG A 75 13.97 -6.55 11.86
C ARG A 75 14.07 -6.20 10.37
N TRP A 76 14.68 -7.07 9.56
CA TRP A 76 14.77 -6.88 8.13
C TRP A 76 13.40 -6.96 7.44
N MET A 77 12.60 -7.98 7.80
CA MET A 77 11.25 -8.14 7.26
C MET A 77 10.34 -6.96 7.63
N ARG A 78 10.48 -6.41 8.85
CA ARG A 78 9.75 -5.20 9.25
C ARG A 78 10.13 -3.99 8.40
N ARG A 79 11.43 -3.83 8.06
CA ARG A 79 11.88 -2.77 7.16
C ARG A 79 11.26 -2.90 5.78
N LEU A 80 11.25 -4.10 5.22
CA LEU A 80 10.66 -4.38 3.91
C LEU A 80 9.15 -4.12 3.91
N ASP A 81 8.42 -4.64 4.91
CA ASP A 81 6.97 -4.45 5.07
C ASP A 81 6.61 -2.96 5.09
N HIS A 82 7.29 -2.17 5.91
CA HIS A 82 7.00 -0.74 6.02
C HIS A 82 7.44 0.06 4.79
N SER A 83 8.57 -0.26 4.17
CA SER A 83 9.06 0.45 2.98
C SER A 83 8.23 0.12 1.74
N ALA A 84 7.65 -1.09 1.66
CA ALA A 84 6.80 -1.50 0.55
C ALA A 84 5.51 -0.67 0.42
N ILE A 85 5.07 -0.01 1.50
CA ILE A 85 3.94 0.94 1.45
C ILE A 85 4.25 2.09 0.49
N PHE A 86 5.45 2.67 0.58
CA PHE A 86 5.85 3.79 -0.28
C PHE A 86 6.04 3.34 -1.73
N LEU A 87 6.57 2.13 -1.95
CA LEU A 87 6.64 1.53 -3.28
C LEU A 87 5.25 1.38 -3.90
N MET A 88 4.25 0.93 -3.11
CA MET A 88 2.87 0.80 -3.57
C MET A 88 2.27 2.15 -3.94
N ILE A 89 2.51 3.20 -3.16
CA ILE A 89 2.06 4.55 -3.48
C ILE A 89 2.62 4.96 -4.85
N ALA A 90 3.94 4.90 -5.06
CA ALA A 90 4.56 5.27 -6.32
C ALA A 90 4.10 4.40 -7.50
N GLY A 91 3.94 3.10 -7.28
CA GLY A 91 3.40 2.16 -8.26
C GLY A 91 1.99 2.52 -8.71
N THR A 92 1.14 3.00 -7.80
CA THR A 92 -0.24 3.42 -8.12
C THR A 92 -0.28 4.67 -9.01
N TYR A 93 0.64 5.61 -8.83
CA TYR A 93 0.71 6.81 -9.68
C TYR A 93 1.18 6.51 -11.09
N THR A 94 2.00 5.49 -11.28
CA THR A 94 2.66 5.21 -12.56
C THR A 94 1.68 5.04 -13.72
N PRO A 95 0.59 4.24 -13.65
CA PRO A 95 -0.37 4.13 -14.74
C PRO A 95 -1.01 5.46 -15.11
N PHE A 96 -1.41 6.28 -14.14
CA PHE A 96 -2.05 7.57 -14.41
C PHE A 96 -1.10 8.57 -15.03
N CYS A 97 0.15 8.62 -14.57
CA CYS A 97 1.16 9.51 -15.15
C CYS A 97 1.57 9.10 -16.57
N LEU A 98 1.57 7.80 -16.89
CA LEU A 98 1.96 7.32 -18.20
C LEU A 98 0.83 7.31 -19.23
N LEU A 99 -0.44 7.24 -18.79
CA LEU A 99 -1.57 6.97 -19.68
C LEU A 99 -2.65 8.05 -19.66
N VAL A 100 -2.76 8.84 -18.60
CA VAL A 100 -3.91 9.72 -18.38
C VAL A 100 -3.49 11.19 -18.24
N ILE A 101 -2.46 11.47 -17.46
CA ILE A 101 -2.03 12.83 -17.18
C ILE A 101 -1.11 13.31 -18.29
N SER A 102 -1.33 14.53 -18.79
CA SER A 102 -0.49 15.14 -19.83
C SER A 102 0.79 15.77 -19.25
N GLU A 103 1.82 15.87 -20.10
CA GLU A 103 3.04 16.58 -19.76
C GLU A 103 2.80 18.10 -19.72
N PRO A 104 3.54 18.86 -18.88
CA PRO A 104 4.65 18.43 -18.04
C PRO A 104 4.23 17.90 -16.66
N LEU A 105 2.93 17.97 -16.32
CA LEU A 105 2.44 17.59 -14.99
C LEU A 105 2.70 16.11 -14.67
N ALA A 106 2.55 15.22 -15.65
CA ALA A 106 2.83 13.79 -15.48
C ALA A 106 4.25 13.52 -14.99
N LEU A 107 5.24 14.14 -15.63
CA LEU A 107 6.66 13.97 -15.27
C LEU A 107 6.96 14.55 -13.89
N ILE A 108 6.39 15.71 -13.57
CA ILE A 108 6.58 16.36 -12.26
C ILE A 108 6.00 15.45 -11.15
N VAL A 109 4.75 15.01 -11.31
CA VAL A 109 4.09 14.13 -10.32
C VAL A 109 4.85 12.83 -10.17
N LEU A 110 5.25 12.21 -11.28
CA LEU A 110 6.01 10.94 -11.25
C LEU A 110 7.34 11.12 -10.52
N ALA A 111 8.10 12.18 -10.83
CA ALA A 111 9.39 12.46 -10.18
C ALA A 111 9.23 12.75 -8.68
N VAL A 112 8.24 13.56 -8.30
CA VAL A 112 7.97 13.90 -6.89
C VAL A 112 7.54 12.66 -6.11
N VAL A 113 6.64 11.84 -6.67
CA VAL A 113 6.12 10.67 -5.95
C VAL A 113 7.15 9.56 -5.85
N TRP A 114 7.88 9.22 -6.93
CA TRP A 114 8.96 8.23 -6.86
C TRP A 114 10.13 8.70 -6.00
N GLY A 115 10.54 9.97 -6.14
CA GLY A 115 11.58 10.56 -5.29
C GLY A 115 11.18 10.60 -3.83
N GLY A 116 9.97 11.02 -3.52
CA GLY A 116 9.40 11.03 -2.17
C GLY A 116 9.23 9.62 -1.59
N ALA A 117 8.76 8.67 -2.38
CA ALA A 117 8.63 7.27 -1.96
C ALA A 117 10.00 6.63 -1.69
N PHE A 118 10.99 6.90 -2.53
CA PHE A 118 12.37 6.44 -2.31
C PHE A 118 12.95 7.03 -1.02
N ALA A 119 12.86 8.35 -0.84
CA ALA A 119 13.36 9.01 0.35
C ALA A 119 12.66 8.50 1.63
N ALA A 120 11.33 8.40 1.61
CA ALA A 120 10.55 7.86 2.72
C ALA A 120 10.88 6.39 3.01
N GLY A 121 11.07 5.57 1.96
CA GLY A 121 11.51 4.20 2.08
C GLY A 121 12.88 4.07 2.73
N VAL A 122 13.86 4.87 2.29
CA VAL A 122 15.21 4.89 2.86
C VAL A 122 15.18 5.34 4.34
N ILE A 123 14.47 6.42 4.65
CA ILE A 123 14.31 6.91 6.02
C ILE A 123 13.68 5.83 6.91
N ASN A 124 12.60 5.21 6.46
CA ASN A 124 11.92 4.16 7.21
C ASN A 124 12.77 2.89 7.36
N PHE A 125 13.57 2.59 6.34
CA PHE A 125 14.53 1.49 6.40
C PHE A 125 15.68 1.75 7.40
N ALA A 126 16.17 2.98 7.47
CA ALA A 126 17.23 3.39 8.41
C ALA A 126 16.67 3.55 9.83
N TRP A 127 15.51 4.17 9.98
CA TRP A 127 14.87 4.45 11.27
C TRP A 127 13.64 3.57 11.51
N ILE A 128 13.89 2.28 11.73
CA ILE A 128 12.85 1.26 11.89
C ILE A 128 11.93 1.46 13.11
N ASP A 129 12.39 2.19 14.10
CA ASP A 129 11.65 2.49 15.33
C ASP A 129 10.95 3.86 15.28
N ALA A 130 10.83 4.44 14.07
CA ALA A 130 10.04 5.64 13.85
C ALA A 130 8.62 5.47 14.43
N PRO A 131 8.06 6.53 15.04
CA PRO A 131 6.70 6.46 15.56
C PRO A 131 5.70 6.23 14.41
N LYS A 132 4.69 5.38 14.66
CA LYS A 132 3.70 4.98 13.64
C LYS A 132 3.01 6.15 12.95
N TRP A 133 2.76 7.23 13.68
CA TRP A 133 2.15 8.43 13.12
C TRP A 133 3.01 9.10 12.06
N ALA A 134 4.34 9.06 12.20
CA ALA A 134 5.24 9.68 11.22
C ALA A 134 5.16 8.96 9.86
N THR A 135 5.20 7.62 9.86
CA THR A 135 5.01 6.82 8.65
C THR A 135 3.62 7.06 8.03
N ALA A 136 2.58 7.14 8.88
CA ALA A 136 1.21 7.41 8.43
C ALA A 136 1.08 8.79 7.78
N VAL A 137 1.63 9.85 8.39
CA VAL A 137 1.60 11.22 7.84
C VAL A 137 2.30 11.30 6.49
N VAL A 138 3.51 10.73 6.38
CA VAL A 138 4.25 10.72 5.11
C VAL A 138 3.50 9.94 4.03
N GLY A 139 2.94 8.78 4.37
CA GLY A 139 2.15 7.97 3.43
C GLY A 139 0.89 8.70 2.96
N ILE A 140 0.16 9.35 3.87
CA ILE A 140 -1.03 10.16 3.53
C ILE A 140 -0.61 11.34 2.64
N ALA A 141 0.42 12.10 3.01
CA ALA A 141 0.87 13.25 2.24
C ALA A 141 1.25 12.87 0.80
N LEU A 142 2.04 11.80 0.62
CA LEU A 142 2.40 11.29 -0.70
C LEU A 142 1.17 10.78 -1.47
N GLY A 143 0.24 10.08 -0.81
CA GLY A 143 -0.96 9.55 -1.44
C GLY A 143 -1.90 10.64 -1.96
N TRP A 144 -2.02 11.78 -1.27
CA TRP A 144 -2.90 12.88 -1.65
C TRP A 144 -2.29 13.89 -2.64
N ILE A 145 -1.04 13.71 -3.09
CA ILE A 145 -0.47 14.49 -4.21
C ILE A 145 -1.34 14.38 -5.47
N SER A 146 -2.06 13.25 -5.66
CA SER A 146 -2.99 13.02 -6.77
C SER A 146 -4.05 14.10 -6.94
N VAL A 147 -4.41 14.82 -5.88
CA VAL A 147 -5.39 15.93 -5.93
C VAL A 147 -4.96 16.99 -6.95
N ILE A 148 -3.67 17.23 -7.12
CA ILE A 148 -3.15 18.21 -8.10
C ILE A 148 -3.48 17.79 -9.55
N ALA A 149 -3.53 16.48 -9.80
CA ALA A 149 -3.77 15.93 -11.14
C ALA A 149 -5.27 15.61 -11.40
N LEU A 150 -6.15 15.71 -10.40
CA LEU A 150 -7.58 15.39 -10.53
C LEU A 150 -8.28 16.05 -11.73
N PRO A 151 -7.99 17.33 -12.09
CA PRO A 151 -8.64 17.95 -13.26
C PRO A 151 -8.35 17.24 -14.60
N GLN A 152 -7.30 16.43 -14.67
CA GLN A 152 -6.95 15.68 -15.89
C GLN A 152 -7.39 14.20 -15.85
N ILE A 153 -7.85 13.71 -14.69
CA ILE A 153 -8.28 12.32 -14.53
C ILE A 153 -9.78 12.23 -14.78
N PRO A 154 -10.25 11.31 -15.64
CA PRO A 154 -11.67 11.11 -15.87
C PRO A 154 -12.44 10.84 -14.57
N VAL A 155 -13.70 11.27 -14.51
CA VAL A 155 -14.49 11.30 -13.26
C VAL A 155 -14.59 9.93 -12.59
N THR A 156 -14.71 8.86 -13.38
CA THR A 156 -14.82 7.50 -12.83
C THR A 156 -13.55 7.09 -12.08
N GLU A 157 -12.38 7.26 -12.70
CA GLU A 157 -11.10 6.93 -12.09
C GLU A 157 -10.80 7.86 -10.92
N ALA A 158 -11.11 9.15 -11.05
CA ALA A 158 -10.96 10.13 -9.97
C ALA A 158 -11.81 9.74 -8.74
N ALA A 159 -13.05 9.32 -8.94
CA ALA A 159 -13.93 8.84 -7.87
C ALA A 159 -13.38 7.58 -7.20
N LEU A 160 -12.92 6.60 -7.98
CA LEU A 160 -12.31 5.37 -7.46
C LEU A 160 -11.01 5.68 -6.68
N LEU A 161 -10.15 6.56 -7.19
CA LEU A 161 -8.94 7.00 -6.51
C LEU A 161 -9.26 7.71 -5.20
N ALA A 162 -10.27 8.59 -5.18
CA ALA A 162 -10.70 9.31 -3.98
C ALA A 162 -11.22 8.33 -2.91
N VAL A 163 -12.10 7.39 -3.27
CA VAL A 163 -12.62 6.38 -2.34
C VAL A 163 -11.48 5.50 -1.81
N GLY A 164 -10.58 5.05 -2.68
CA GLY A 164 -9.38 4.31 -2.27
C GLY A 164 -8.49 5.12 -1.32
N GLY A 165 -8.25 6.40 -1.62
CA GLY A 165 -7.48 7.32 -0.77
C GLY A 165 -8.11 7.54 0.61
N ILE A 166 -9.43 7.66 0.69
CA ILE A 166 -10.17 7.75 1.97
C ILE A 166 -9.99 6.47 2.78
N LEU A 167 -10.11 5.30 2.16
CA LEU A 167 -9.92 4.01 2.85
C LEU A 167 -8.48 3.82 3.34
N TYR A 168 -7.47 4.19 2.54
CA TYR A 168 -6.08 4.18 2.98
C TYR A 168 -5.85 5.13 4.15
N THR A 169 -6.42 6.34 4.08
CA THR A 169 -6.34 7.33 5.16
C THR A 169 -6.97 6.81 6.44
N ALA A 170 -8.17 6.24 6.36
CA ALA A 170 -8.85 5.62 7.50
C ALA A 170 -8.02 4.47 8.09
N GLY A 171 -7.40 3.64 7.23
CA GLY A 171 -6.49 2.59 7.64
C GLY A 171 -5.25 3.13 8.36
N ALA A 172 -4.60 4.14 7.80
CA ALA A 172 -3.42 4.77 8.40
C ALA A 172 -3.74 5.40 9.77
N LEU A 173 -4.92 6.04 9.91
CA LEU A 173 -5.40 6.57 11.17
C LEU A 173 -5.68 5.45 12.19
N ALA A 174 -6.36 4.38 11.78
CA ALA A 174 -6.58 3.21 12.65
C ALA A 174 -5.26 2.63 13.16
N TYR A 175 -4.25 2.56 12.30
CA TYR A 175 -2.91 2.09 12.66
C TYR A 175 -2.19 3.04 13.61
N ALA A 176 -2.21 4.35 13.34
CA ALA A 176 -1.53 5.38 14.13
C ALA A 176 -2.15 5.52 15.53
N LEU A 177 -3.49 5.53 15.60
CA LEU A 177 -4.25 5.69 16.84
C LEU A 177 -4.40 4.37 17.62
N LYS A 178 -4.04 3.23 17.02
CA LYS A 178 -4.23 1.87 17.57
C LYS A 178 -5.71 1.59 17.91
N ARG A 179 -6.63 2.11 17.10
CA ARG A 179 -8.09 1.98 17.26
C ARG A 179 -8.78 1.90 15.89
N PRO A 180 -9.97 1.25 15.79
CA PRO A 180 -10.62 0.44 16.82
C PRO A 180 -9.87 -0.89 17.07
N ASN A 181 -10.08 -1.49 18.22
CA ASN A 181 -9.49 -2.77 18.60
C ASN A 181 -10.61 -3.75 18.99
N PRO A 182 -11.46 -4.19 18.03
CA PRO A 182 -12.73 -4.84 18.34
C PRO A 182 -12.59 -6.18 19.04
N PHE A 183 -11.65 -7.03 18.61
CA PHE A 183 -11.39 -8.35 19.20
C PHE A 183 -9.87 -8.56 19.34
N PRO A 184 -9.24 -8.02 20.40
CA PRO A 184 -7.77 -7.92 20.50
C PRO A 184 -6.99 -9.21 20.27
N ARG A 185 -7.56 -10.38 20.60
CA ARG A 185 -6.93 -11.68 20.42
C ARG A 185 -7.11 -12.28 19.02
N VAL A 186 -8.06 -11.77 18.22
CA VAL A 186 -8.42 -12.32 16.91
C VAL A 186 -8.27 -11.30 15.81
N PHE A 187 -8.88 -10.13 15.97
CA PHE A 187 -9.00 -9.04 15.00
C PHE A 187 -8.84 -7.70 15.72
N GLY A 188 -7.63 -7.20 15.76
CA GLY A 188 -7.29 -5.92 16.40
C GLY A 188 -7.19 -4.76 15.41
N TYR A 189 -6.71 -3.61 15.89
CA TYR A 189 -6.56 -2.40 15.07
C TYR A 189 -5.66 -2.60 13.85
N HIS A 190 -4.67 -3.47 13.94
CA HIS A 190 -3.75 -3.75 12.85
C HIS A 190 -4.43 -4.58 11.74
N GLU A 191 -5.30 -5.50 12.11
CA GLU A 191 -6.13 -6.25 11.17
C GLU A 191 -7.17 -5.33 10.51
N VAL A 192 -7.75 -4.37 11.24
CA VAL A 192 -8.60 -3.31 10.68
C VAL A 192 -7.83 -2.51 9.62
N PHE A 193 -6.62 -2.09 9.93
CA PHE A 193 -5.74 -1.44 8.96
C PHE A 193 -5.52 -2.31 7.71
N HIS A 194 -5.17 -3.59 7.86
CA HIS A 194 -4.96 -4.50 6.73
C HIS A 194 -6.21 -4.66 5.85
N VAL A 195 -7.38 -4.80 6.44
CA VAL A 195 -8.65 -4.90 5.68
C VAL A 195 -8.92 -3.62 4.89
N LEU A 196 -8.73 -2.45 5.50
CA LEU A 196 -8.91 -1.17 4.82
C LEU A 196 -7.91 -0.97 3.69
N VAL A 197 -6.66 -1.41 3.86
CA VAL A 197 -5.63 -1.41 2.80
C VAL A 197 -6.02 -2.34 1.66
N VAL A 198 -6.51 -3.55 1.93
CA VAL A 198 -6.96 -4.49 0.88
C VAL A 198 -8.17 -3.93 0.13
N ALA A 199 -9.15 -3.36 0.83
CA ALA A 199 -10.31 -2.74 0.22
C ALA A 199 -9.92 -1.53 -0.65
N ALA A 200 -9.03 -0.66 -0.16
CA ALA A 200 -8.50 0.47 -0.90
C ALA A 200 -7.77 0.02 -2.17
N ALA A 201 -6.89 -0.98 -2.05
CA ALA A 201 -6.14 -1.53 -3.17
C ALA A 201 -7.06 -2.16 -4.23
N ALA A 202 -8.13 -2.84 -3.83
CA ALA A 202 -9.10 -3.41 -4.77
C ALA A 202 -9.85 -2.32 -5.55
N ILE A 203 -10.23 -1.22 -4.90
CA ILE A 203 -10.89 -0.10 -5.56
C ILE A 203 -9.91 0.63 -6.49
N GLN A 204 -8.67 0.87 -6.06
CA GLN A 204 -7.67 1.50 -6.92
C GLN A 204 -7.23 0.59 -8.07
N PHE A 205 -7.25 -0.73 -7.88
CA PHE A 205 -7.04 -1.68 -8.98
C PHE A 205 -8.08 -1.47 -10.09
N ALA A 206 -9.35 -1.27 -9.74
CA ALA A 206 -10.38 -0.99 -10.73
C ALA A 206 -10.09 0.31 -11.52
N ALA A 207 -9.64 1.38 -10.85
CA ALA A 207 -9.23 2.62 -11.51
C ALA A 207 -8.03 2.39 -12.47
N VAL A 208 -7.02 1.65 -12.02
CA VAL A 208 -5.85 1.29 -12.84
C VAL A 208 -6.26 0.42 -14.02
N ALA A 209 -7.18 -0.54 -13.83
CA ALA A 209 -7.66 -1.40 -14.90
C ALA A 209 -8.37 -0.59 -16.02
N VAL A 210 -9.18 0.40 -15.65
CA VAL A 210 -9.81 1.32 -16.61
C VAL A 210 -8.72 2.09 -17.38
N ALA A 211 -7.77 2.71 -16.68
CA ALA A 211 -6.69 3.47 -17.33
C ALA A 211 -5.84 2.60 -18.27
N VAL A 212 -5.49 1.39 -17.85
CA VAL A 212 -4.67 0.44 -18.64
C VAL A 212 -5.43 -0.08 -19.86
N SER A 213 -6.74 -0.31 -19.76
CA SER A 213 -7.56 -0.81 -20.88
C SER A 213 -7.86 0.26 -21.93
N ALA A 214 -7.81 1.53 -21.55
CA ALA A 214 -8.03 2.67 -22.45
C ALA A 214 -6.74 3.14 -23.15
N GLY A 215 -5.56 2.80 -22.64
CA GLY A 215 -4.24 3.15 -23.16
C GLY A 215 -3.65 2.02 -23.99
#